data_ab1b6f6d945710963726d06dbad93d53
#
_entry.id   ab1b6f6d945710963726d06dbad93d53
#
_cell.length_a   1.000
_cell.length_b   1.000
_cell.length_c   1.000
_cell.angle_alpha   90.00
_cell.angle_beta   90.00
_cell.angle_gamma   90.00
#
_symmetry.space_group_name_H-M   'P 1'
#
loop_
_entity.id
_entity.type
_entity.pdbx_description
1 polymer ?
#
loop_
_entity_poly.entity_id
_entity_poly.type
_entity_poly.pdbx_seq_one_letter_code
_entity_poly.pdbx_strand_id
1 'polypeptide(L)'
;MPNPYFSFKQFTVYHDRCAMKVGTDGVLLGAWTDVSGARDILDIGTGTGLIALMLAQRSEAHIMAVDIDEDAVKQAKENVEKSPWPGRIEVERHDICCFNSDIRYDVIVSNPPYFFNSLKCPDGQRNIARHTVGLDFESLIDSCGRLLSPSGRFSVIIPTDGMGEFMRIASEGGLCLSRRTWIKTKPDAAPKRVLMEFKKQPAGGVENCLVVELSRHIYSEEYIALTKDFYLKM
;
A
#
# COMPACT_ATOMS: atom_id res chain seq x y z
N MET A 1 5.66 12.32 -25.18
CA MET A 1 4.62 11.57 -24.44
C MET A 1 5.20 11.14 -23.11
N PRO A 2 4.46 11.08 -22.01
CA PRO A 2 4.98 10.53 -20.76
C PRO A 2 5.33 9.06 -20.98
N ASN A 3 6.40 8.59 -20.30
CA ASN A 3 6.85 7.21 -20.41
C ASN A 3 5.72 6.26 -19.94
N PRO A 4 5.33 5.25 -20.73
CA PRO A 4 4.24 4.33 -20.38
C PRO A 4 4.65 3.26 -19.35
N TYR A 5 5.90 3.19 -18.95
CA TYR A 5 6.43 2.21 -18.01
C TYR A 5 7.51 2.81 -17.09
N PHE A 6 7.80 2.10 -16.01
CA PHE A 6 8.93 2.34 -15.11
C PHE A 6 9.71 1.03 -14.92
N SER A 7 11.03 1.06 -15.14
CA SER A 7 11.89 -0.12 -14.97
C SER A 7 12.60 -0.10 -13.62
N PHE A 8 12.46 -1.19 -12.90
CA PHE A 8 13.23 -1.54 -11.71
C PHE A 8 14.37 -2.50 -12.06
N LYS A 9 15.19 -2.88 -11.10
CA LYS A 9 16.33 -3.80 -11.32
C LYS A 9 15.88 -5.20 -11.79
N GLN A 10 14.78 -5.71 -11.26
CA GLN A 10 14.33 -7.08 -11.52
C GLN A 10 13.02 -7.17 -12.31
N PHE A 11 12.26 -6.07 -12.43
CA PHE A 11 10.99 -6.06 -13.15
C PHE A 11 10.69 -4.69 -13.76
N THR A 12 9.71 -4.64 -14.65
CA THR A 12 9.20 -3.39 -15.25
C THR A 12 7.71 -3.30 -15.01
N VAL A 13 7.23 -2.11 -14.63
CA VAL A 13 5.82 -1.82 -14.40
C VAL A 13 5.31 -0.93 -15.51
N TYR A 14 4.40 -1.44 -16.34
CA TYR A 14 3.62 -0.66 -17.29
C TYR A 14 2.45 0.00 -16.55
N HIS A 15 2.11 1.24 -16.91
CA HIS A 15 1.07 2.01 -16.23
C HIS A 15 0.27 2.91 -17.20
N ASP A 16 0.18 2.51 -18.44
CA ASP A 16 -0.53 3.25 -19.49
C ASP A 16 -2.05 3.10 -19.42
N ARG A 17 -2.54 2.05 -18.74
CA ARG A 17 -3.99 1.80 -18.52
C ARG A 17 -4.48 2.16 -17.13
N CYS A 18 -3.60 2.45 -16.18
CA CYS A 18 -3.98 2.80 -14.82
C CYS A 18 -4.11 4.30 -14.61
N ALA A 19 -5.10 4.70 -13.83
CA ALA A 19 -5.27 6.08 -13.38
C ALA A 19 -4.06 6.57 -12.56
N MET A 20 -3.48 5.70 -11.72
CA MET A 20 -2.28 6.00 -10.94
C MET A 20 -1.04 5.40 -11.59
N LYS A 21 -0.04 6.24 -11.84
CA LYS A 21 1.28 5.82 -12.31
C LYS A 21 2.14 5.33 -11.14
N VAL A 22 3.28 4.68 -11.47
CA VAL A 22 4.31 4.39 -10.48
C VAL A 22 4.69 5.67 -9.74
N GLY A 23 4.48 5.67 -8.44
CA GLY A 23 4.73 6.81 -7.55
C GLY A 23 5.62 6.44 -6.37
N THR A 24 6.22 7.44 -5.74
CA THR A 24 7.09 7.25 -4.58
C THR A 24 6.38 6.57 -3.41
N ASP A 25 5.09 6.82 -3.21
CA ASP A 25 4.30 6.25 -2.11
C ASP A 25 4.24 4.72 -2.22
N GLY A 26 3.94 4.18 -3.42
CA GLY A 26 3.93 2.72 -3.65
C GLY A 26 5.29 2.08 -3.46
N VAL A 27 6.37 2.74 -3.94
CA VAL A 27 7.74 2.24 -3.75
C VAL A 27 8.14 2.25 -2.28
N LEU A 28 7.82 3.32 -1.55
CA LEU A 28 8.09 3.41 -0.11
C LEU A 28 7.36 2.31 0.66
N LEU A 29 6.07 2.09 0.40
CA LEU A 29 5.30 1.06 1.08
C LEU A 29 5.82 -0.34 0.76
N GLY A 30 6.03 -0.65 -0.52
CA GLY A 30 6.56 -1.96 -0.95
C GLY A 30 7.95 -2.27 -0.40
N ALA A 31 8.81 -1.25 -0.28
CA ALA A 31 10.15 -1.39 0.32
C ALA A 31 10.12 -1.49 1.85
N TRP A 32 9.22 -0.74 2.52
CA TRP A 32 9.16 -0.61 3.98
C TRP A 32 8.41 -1.75 4.67
N THR A 33 7.39 -2.33 4.01
CA THR A 33 6.58 -3.41 4.60
C THR A 33 7.46 -4.58 5.04
N ASP A 34 7.28 -5.04 6.28
CA ASP A 34 7.96 -6.23 6.77
C ASP A 34 7.24 -7.49 6.26
N VAL A 35 7.94 -8.28 5.47
CA VAL A 35 7.46 -9.55 4.88
C VAL A 35 8.12 -10.79 5.52
N SER A 36 8.86 -10.61 6.61
CA SER A 36 9.57 -11.70 7.26
C SER A 36 8.61 -12.78 7.74
N GLY A 37 8.84 -14.01 7.30
CA GLY A 37 8.03 -15.17 7.68
C GLY A 37 6.61 -15.20 7.11
N ALA A 38 6.25 -14.26 6.23
CA ALA A 38 4.95 -14.26 5.58
C ALA A 38 4.85 -15.42 4.57
N ARG A 39 3.71 -16.11 4.58
CA ARG A 39 3.33 -17.13 3.59
C ARG A 39 2.27 -16.61 2.64
N ASP A 40 1.34 -15.81 3.17
CA ASP A 40 0.21 -15.28 2.41
C ASP A 40 0.12 -13.77 2.61
N ILE A 41 0.13 -13.02 1.50
CA ILE A 41 0.09 -11.56 1.46
C ILE A 41 -1.13 -11.12 0.66
N LEU A 42 -1.81 -10.05 1.10
CA LEU A 42 -2.89 -9.39 0.38
C LEU A 42 -2.51 -7.94 0.04
N ASP A 43 -2.55 -7.59 -1.24
CA ASP A 43 -2.37 -6.22 -1.72
C ASP A 43 -3.74 -5.64 -2.12
N ILE A 44 -4.25 -4.70 -1.33
CA ILE A 44 -5.57 -4.09 -1.49
C ILE A 44 -5.46 -2.79 -2.30
N GLY A 45 -6.18 -2.72 -3.43
CA GLY A 45 -6.07 -1.60 -4.36
C GLY A 45 -4.73 -1.65 -5.11
N THR A 46 -4.42 -2.81 -5.68
CA THR A 46 -3.09 -3.11 -6.26
C THR A 46 -2.69 -2.20 -7.43
N GLY A 47 -3.67 -1.59 -8.11
CA GLY A 47 -3.43 -0.70 -9.24
C GLY A 47 -2.62 -1.39 -10.34
N THR A 48 -1.39 -0.95 -10.53
CA THR A 48 -0.46 -1.54 -11.53
C THR A 48 0.20 -2.85 -11.09
N GLY A 49 -0.05 -3.33 -9.87
CA GLY A 49 0.65 -4.47 -9.29
C GLY A 49 2.04 -4.12 -8.71
N LEU A 50 2.40 -2.84 -8.62
CA LEU A 50 3.72 -2.40 -8.16
C LEU A 50 4.09 -2.97 -6.80
N ILE A 51 3.21 -2.81 -5.81
CA ILE A 51 3.49 -3.23 -4.43
C ILE A 51 3.59 -4.76 -4.38
N ALA A 52 2.66 -5.48 -5.00
CA ALA A 52 2.70 -6.94 -5.08
C ALA A 52 4.03 -7.46 -5.69
N LEU A 53 4.52 -6.85 -6.79
CA LEU A 53 5.80 -7.19 -7.41
C LEU A 53 6.99 -6.92 -6.49
N MET A 54 6.98 -5.80 -5.77
CA MET A 54 8.03 -5.47 -4.80
C MET A 54 8.08 -6.45 -3.62
N LEU A 55 6.91 -6.88 -3.13
CA LEU A 55 6.81 -7.86 -2.05
C LEU A 55 7.22 -9.25 -2.52
N ALA A 56 6.89 -9.64 -3.76
CA ALA A 56 7.35 -10.89 -4.36
C ALA A 56 8.88 -10.95 -4.53
N GLN A 57 9.53 -9.81 -4.83
CA GLN A 57 11.00 -9.73 -4.86
C GLN A 57 11.64 -10.00 -3.49
N ARG A 58 10.94 -9.67 -2.39
CA ARG A 58 11.47 -9.70 -1.02
C ARG A 58 11.04 -10.91 -0.20
N SER A 59 10.16 -11.75 -0.71
CA SER A 59 9.62 -12.91 0.01
C SER A 59 9.35 -14.07 -0.94
N GLU A 60 9.15 -15.25 -0.39
CA GLU A 60 8.64 -16.42 -1.11
C GLU A 60 7.12 -16.61 -0.93
N ALA A 61 6.42 -15.60 -0.40
CA ALA A 61 4.99 -15.65 -0.12
C ALA A 61 4.14 -15.77 -1.39
N HIS A 62 2.96 -16.37 -1.25
CA HIS A 62 1.86 -16.21 -2.20
C HIS A 62 1.20 -14.85 -1.99
N ILE A 63 0.92 -14.16 -3.07
CA ILE A 63 0.37 -12.80 -3.03
C ILE A 63 -0.94 -12.78 -3.79
N MET A 64 -2.03 -12.47 -3.08
CA MET A 64 -3.30 -12.09 -3.67
C MET A 64 -3.31 -10.57 -3.84
N ALA A 65 -3.52 -10.09 -5.06
CA ALA A 65 -3.58 -8.69 -5.39
C ALA A 65 -4.98 -8.36 -5.92
N VAL A 66 -5.70 -7.47 -5.26
CA VAL A 66 -7.09 -7.16 -5.62
C VAL A 66 -7.26 -5.68 -5.96
N ASP A 67 -8.10 -5.42 -6.95
CA ASP A 67 -8.55 -4.08 -7.31
C ASP A 67 -10.00 -4.12 -7.77
N ILE A 68 -10.75 -3.05 -7.57
CA ILE A 68 -12.12 -2.93 -8.07
C ILE A 68 -12.15 -2.51 -9.54
N ASP A 69 -11.12 -1.80 -10.00
CA ASP A 69 -10.99 -1.30 -11.37
C ASP A 69 -10.50 -2.41 -12.31
N GLU A 70 -11.30 -2.70 -13.33
CA GLU A 70 -11.00 -3.74 -14.32
C GLU A 70 -9.73 -3.43 -15.14
N ASP A 71 -9.47 -2.17 -15.47
CA ASP A 71 -8.30 -1.79 -16.26
C ASP A 71 -7.01 -1.87 -15.42
N ALA A 72 -7.09 -1.53 -14.13
CA ALA A 72 -6.02 -1.78 -13.18
C ALA A 72 -5.70 -3.27 -13.06
N VAL A 73 -6.70 -4.13 -12.92
CA VAL A 73 -6.52 -5.60 -12.88
C VAL A 73 -5.86 -6.13 -14.15
N LYS A 74 -6.31 -5.68 -15.33
CA LYS A 74 -5.67 -6.07 -16.60
C LYS A 74 -4.21 -5.65 -16.66
N GLN A 75 -3.91 -4.41 -16.23
CA GLN A 75 -2.55 -3.90 -16.20
C GLN A 75 -1.66 -4.67 -15.21
N ALA A 76 -2.18 -4.94 -14.01
CA ALA A 76 -1.44 -5.71 -13.01
C ALA A 76 -1.15 -7.14 -13.50
N LYS A 77 -2.12 -7.83 -14.11
CA LYS A 77 -1.93 -9.15 -14.71
C LYS A 77 -0.81 -9.15 -15.75
N GLU A 78 -0.81 -8.19 -16.67
CA GLU A 78 0.25 -8.06 -17.68
C GLU A 78 1.63 -7.82 -17.04
N ASN A 79 1.71 -7.00 -16.00
CA ASN A 79 2.95 -6.73 -15.29
C ASN A 79 3.45 -7.97 -14.54
N VAL A 80 2.55 -8.71 -13.91
CA VAL A 80 2.87 -9.96 -13.20
C VAL A 80 3.36 -11.02 -14.19
N GLU A 81 2.68 -11.24 -15.32
CA GLU A 81 3.07 -12.20 -16.35
C GLU A 81 4.47 -11.93 -16.92
N LYS A 82 4.85 -10.65 -17.02
CA LYS A 82 6.18 -10.23 -17.52
C LYS A 82 7.25 -10.20 -16.44
N SER A 83 6.90 -10.47 -15.19
CA SER A 83 7.81 -10.46 -14.04
C SER A 83 8.47 -11.83 -13.82
N PRO A 84 9.49 -11.93 -12.95
CA PRO A 84 10.05 -13.21 -12.54
C PRO A 84 9.11 -14.08 -11.68
N TRP A 85 7.95 -13.57 -11.24
CA TRP A 85 7.10 -14.21 -10.22
C TRP A 85 5.64 -14.51 -10.65
N PRO A 86 5.34 -14.90 -11.91
CA PRO A 86 3.96 -15.08 -12.35
C PRO A 86 3.23 -16.22 -11.61
N GLY A 87 3.96 -17.17 -11.07
CA GLY A 87 3.39 -18.30 -10.31
C GLY A 87 3.13 -17.99 -8.82
N ARG A 88 3.49 -16.81 -8.30
CA ARG A 88 3.34 -16.44 -6.89
C ARG A 88 2.41 -15.26 -6.65
N ILE A 89 2.00 -14.56 -7.70
CA ILE A 89 1.10 -13.41 -7.61
C ILE A 89 -0.17 -13.71 -8.39
N GLU A 90 -1.28 -13.75 -7.70
CA GLU A 90 -2.61 -13.86 -8.28
C GLU A 90 -3.28 -12.48 -8.25
N VAL A 91 -3.82 -12.06 -9.40
CA VAL A 91 -4.49 -10.75 -9.51
C VAL A 91 -5.94 -10.96 -9.85
N GLU A 92 -6.83 -10.42 -9.02
CA GLU A 92 -8.26 -10.58 -9.21
C GLU A 92 -9.03 -9.26 -9.10
N ARG A 93 -10.17 -9.19 -9.78
CA ARG A 93 -11.10 -8.08 -9.64
C ARG A 93 -12.05 -8.35 -8.49
N HIS A 94 -11.85 -7.62 -7.39
CA HIS A 94 -12.74 -7.70 -6.24
C HIS A 94 -12.98 -6.33 -5.59
N ASP A 95 -14.20 -6.13 -5.14
CA ASP A 95 -14.47 -5.14 -4.09
C ASP A 95 -14.04 -5.75 -2.76
N ILE A 96 -13.06 -5.13 -2.10
CA ILE A 96 -12.52 -5.63 -0.84
C ILE A 96 -13.56 -5.73 0.27
N CYS A 97 -14.60 -4.89 0.23
CA CYS A 97 -15.70 -4.92 1.19
C CYS A 97 -16.48 -6.25 1.15
N CYS A 98 -16.55 -6.86 -0.03
CA CYS A 98 -17.25 -8.13 -0.28
C CYS A 98 -16.28 -9.31 -0.47
N PHE A 99 -14.98 -9.06 -0.52
CA PHE A 99 -13.97 -10.11 -0.71
C PHE A 99 -13.91 -11.03 0.51
N ASN A 100 -14.09 -12.32 0.26
CA ASN A 100 -13.96 -13.37 1.26
C ASN A 100 -12.86 -14.33 0.87
N SER A 101 -12.13 -14.82 1.86
CA SER A 101 -11.06 -15.80 1.69
C SER A 101 -11.11 -16.80 2.83
N ASP A 102 -10.85 -18.08 2.51
CA ASP A 102 -10.73 -19.14 3.51
C ASP A 102 -9.42 -19.05 4.29
N ILE A 103 -8.41 -18.40 3.69
CA ILE A 103 -7.14 -18.14 4.37
C ILE A 103 -7.16 -16.80 5.10
N ARG A 104 -6.22 -16.65 6.05
CA ARG A 104 -5.94 -15.38 6.73
C ARG A 104 -4.54 -14.96 6.37
N TYR A 105 -4.39 -13.69 5.99
CA TYR A 105 -3.13 -13.15 5.45
C TYR A 105 -2.17 -12.77 6.58
N ASP A 106 -0.92 -13.11 6.43
CA ASP A 106 0.16 -12.75 7.36
C ASP A 106 0.55 -11.28 7.19
N VAL A 107 0.42 -10.76 5.97
CA VAL A 107 0.64 -9.36 5.65
C VAL A 107 -0.50 -8.86 4.78
N ILE A 108 -1.06 -7.72 5.14
CA ILE A 108 -1.96 -6.94 4.28
C ILE A 108 -1.28 -5.61 4.00
N VAL A 109 -1.35 -5.15 2.75
CA VAL A 109 -0.84 -3.82 2.36
C VAL A 109 -1.91 -3.05 1.60
N SER A 110 -1.90 -1.73 1.75
CA SER A 110 -2.73 -0.85 0.92
C SER A 110 -2.10 0.54 0.78
N ASN A 111 -2.15 1.07 -0.44
CA ASN A 111 -1.92 2.48 -0.73
C ASN A 111 -3.26 3.06 -1.22
N PRO A 112 -4.20 3.33 -0.31
CA PRO A 112 -5.56 3.69 -0.68
C PRO A 112 -5.63 5.05 -1.38
N PRO A 113 -6.64 5.29 -2.23
CA PRO A 113 -6.83 6.60 -2.84
C PRO A 113 -7.14 7.68 -1.78
N TYR A 114 -6.56 8.88 -1.95
CA TYR A 114 -6.61 9.96 -0.96
C TYR A 114 -7.79 10.92 -1.19
N PHE A 115 -9.02 10.52 -0.91
CA PHE A 115 -10.21 11.36 -1.06
C PHE A 115 -10.68 11.96 0.28
N PHE A 116 -9.76 12.52 1.09
CA PHE A 116 -10.09 13.06 2.42
C PHE A 116 -10.95 14.34 2.42
N ASN A 117 -11.11 15.02 1.30
CA ASN A 117 -11.77 16.34 1.24
C ASN A 117 -12.99 16.42 0.32
N SER A 118 -13.51 15.33 -0.20
CA SER A 118 -14.76 15.41 -0.95
C SER A 118 -15.95 15.40 0.00
N LEU A 119 -16.26 16.62 0.50
CA LEU A 119 -17.56 17.03 1.02
C LEU A 119 -18.02 16.35 2.32
N LYS A 120 -17.85 17.08 3.43
CA LYS A 120 -18.87 17.10 4.48
C LYS A 120 -20.20 17.50 3.81
N CYS A 121 -20.90 16.52 3.18
CA CYS A 121 -22.29 16.71 2.83
C CYS A 121 -23.09 16.66 4.12
N PRO A 122 -23.78 17.75 4.48
CA PRO A 122 -24.78 17.69 5.54
C PRO A 122 -25.94 16.83 5.03
N ASP A 123 -26.31 15.86 5.82
CA ASP A 123 -27.58 15.12 5.81
C ASP A 123 -28.00 14.29 4.59
N GLY A 124 -28.12 13.02 4.83
CA GLY A 124 -29.13 12.13 4.19
C GLY A 124 -28.74 11.36 2.95
N GLN A 125 -27.61 11.63 2.27
CA GLN A 125 -27.22 10.91 1.05
C GLN A 125 -26.03 9.95 1.25
N ARG A 126 -25.73 9.54 2.47
CA ARG A 126 -24.59 8.65 2.80
C ARG A 126 -24.59 7.31 2.07
N ASN A 127 -25.76 6.81 1.70
CA ASN A 127 -25.86 5.47 1.09
C ASN A 127 -25.61 5.44 -0.42
N ILE A 128 -25.76 6.56 -1.14
CA ILE A 128 -25.54 6.62 -2.60
C ILE A 128 -24.09 7.02 -2.92
N ALA A 129 -23.48 7.87 -2.09
CA ALA A 129 -22.07 8.27 -2.25
C ALA A 129 -21.06 7.16 -1.92
N ARG A 130 -21.43 6.19 -1.06
CA ARG A 130 -20.57 5.02 -0.72
C ARG A 130 -20.21 4.14 -1.91
N HIS A 131 -21.05 4.10 -2.94
CA HIS A 131 -20.80 3.28 -4.15
C HIS A 131 -20.08 4.03 -5.28
N THR A 132 -19.82 5.35 -5.12
CA THR A 132 -19.27 6.16 -6.21
C THR A 132 -17.91 6.80 -5.89
N VAL A 133 -17.42 6.76 -4.65
CA VAL A 133 -16.22 7.49 -4.23
C VAL A 133 -15.29 6.60 -3.40
N GLY A 134 -14.54 5.71 -4.05
CA GLY A 134 -13.35 5.06 -3.50
C GLY A 134 -13.52 4.31 -2.15
N LEU A 135 -12.54 3.50 -1.83
CA LEU A 135 -12.44 2.76 -0.55
C LEU A 135 -12.25 3.75 0.62
N ASP A 136 -13.22 3.81 1.54
CA ASP A 136 -13.10 4.60 2.77
C ASP A 136 -12.28 3.86 3.86
N PHE A 137 -11.85 4.59 4.87
CA PHE A 137 -11.02 4.02 5.93
C PHE A 137 -11.75 2.99 6.79
N GLU A 138 -13.04 3.19 7.06
CA GLU A 138 -13.85 2.26 7.84
C GLU A 138 -13.90 0.91 7.12
N SER A 139 -14.26 0.91 5.83
CA SER A 139 -14.32 -0.29 5.00
C SER A 139 -12.98 -1.00 4.84
N LEU A 140 -11.88 -0.23 4.70
CA LEU A 140 -10.54 -0.80 4.64
C LEU A 140 -10.16 -1.47 5.95
N ILE A 141 -10.38 -0.82 7.09
CA ILE A 141 -10.04 -1.35 8.42
C ILE A 141 -10.89 -2.58 8.76
N ASP A 142 -12.19 -2.56 8.47
CA ASP A 142 -13.09 -3.71 8.67
C ASP A 142 -12.61 -4.92 7.83
N SER A 143 -12.24 -4.68 6.57
CA SER A 143 -11.71 -5.73 5.70
C SER A 143 -10.37 -6.29 6.23
N CYS A 144 -9.47 -5.41 6.68
CA CYS A 144 -8.23 -5.83 7.31
C CYS A 144 -8.50 -6.64 8.60
N GLY A 145 -9.40 -6.18 9.46
CA GLY A 145 -9.78 -6.89 10.70
C GLY A 145 -10.29 -8.31 10.42
N ARG A 146 -11.07 -8.48 9.36
CA ARG A 146 -11.64 -9.75 8.93
C ARG A 146 -10.62 -10.70 8.29
N LEU A 147 -9.71 -10.16 7.45
CA LEU A 147 -8.81 -10.95 6.60
C LEU A 147 -7.42 -11.19 7.23
N LEU A 148 -6.98 -10.36 8.16
CA LEU A 148 -5.67 -10.48 8.81
C LEU A 148 -5.60 -11.69 9.72
N SER A 149 -4.49 -12.42 9.70
CA SER A 149 -4.21 -13.50 10.65
C SER A 149 -4.02 -12.96 12.07
N PRO A 150 -4.16 -13.78 13.12
CA PRO A 150 -3.99 -13.32 14.52
C PRO A 150 -2.63 -12.67 14.80
N SER A 151 -1.57 -13.14 14.16
CA SER A 151 -0.20 -12.60 14.26
C SER A 151 0.19 -11.72 13.07
N GLY A 152 -0.74 -11.47 12.16
CA GLY A 152 -0.52 -10.71 10.93
C GLY A 152 -0.28 -9.23 11.18
N ARG A 153 0.17 -8.55 10.13
CA ARG A 153 0.43 -7.11 10.13
C ARG A 153 -0.22 -6.45 8.92
N PHE A 154 -0.81 -5.29 9.14
CA PHE A 154 -1.38 -4.44 8.11
C PHE A 154 -0.50 -3.21 7.93
N SER A 155 0.04 -2.99 6.73
CA SER A 155 0.88 -1.85 6.36
C SER A 155 0.17 -0.92 5.40
N VAL A 156 0.23 0.37 5.66
CA VAL A 156 -0.45 1.40 4.87
C VAL A 156 0.42 2.65 4.75
N ILE A 157 0.30 3.36 3.62
CA ILE A 157 0.84 4.71 3.45
C ILE A 157 -0.33 5.67 3.21
N ILE A 158 -0.34 6.79 3.94
CA ILE A 158 -1.37 7.84 3.76
C ILE A 158 -0.76 9.24 3.92
N PRO A 159 -1.44 10.30 3.46
CA PRO A 159 -1.12 11.67 3.82
C PRO A 159 -1.22 11.91 5.32
N THR A 160 -0.35 12.76 5.85
CA THR A 160 -0.33 13.09 7.29
C THR A 160 -1.63 13.71 7.79
N ASP A 161 -2.34 14.43 6.93
CA ASP A 161 -3.60 15.11 7.28
C ASP A 161 -4.73 14.14 7.65
N GLY A 162 -4.72 12.92 7.05
CA GLY A 162 -5.69 11.86 7.34
C GLY A 162 -5.32 10.95 8.51
N MET A 163 -4.10 11.08 9.05
CA MET A 163 -3.57 10.14 10.03
C MET A 163 -4.41 10.05 11.31
N GLY A 164 -4.85 11.20 11.85
CA GLY A 164 -5.61 11.23 13.10
C GLY A 164 -6.92 10.44 13.00
N GLU A 165 -7.66 10.64 11.91
CA GLU A 165 -8.88 9.91 11.64
C GLU A 165 -8.63 8.42 11.40
N PHE A 166 -7.62 8.08 10.59
CA PHE A 166 -7.23 6.70 10.33
C PHE A 166 -6.89 5.95 11.62
N MET A 167 -6.09 6.56 12.49
CA MET A 167 -5.70 5.98 13.79
C MET A 167 -6.90 5.72 14.70
N ARG A 168 -7.86 6.65 14.74
CA ARG A 168 -9.10 6.47 15.51
C ARG A 168 -9.89 5.27 15.00
N ILE A 169 -10.14 5.21 13.68
CA ILE A 169 -10.89 4.12 13.04
C ILE A 169 -10.16 2.79 13.22
N ALA A 170 -8.84 2.75 13.04
CA ALA A 170 -8.05 1.53 13.26
C ALA A 170 -8.16 1.01 14.68
N SER A 171 -8.11 1.91 15.68
CA SER A 171 -8.26 1.56 17.09
C SER A 171 -9.67 1.03 17.41
N GLU A 172 -10.71 1.66 16.87
CA GLU A 172 -12.11 1.22 17.01
C GLU A 172 -12.33 -0.15 16.33
N GLY A 173 -11.65 -0.41 15.19
CA GLY A 173 -11.63 -1.70 14.50
C GLY A 173 -10.72 -2.76 15.14
N GLY A 174 -10.15 -2.50 16.33
CA GLY A 174 -9.34 -3.47 17.07
C GLY A 174 -7.91 -3.64 16.54
N LEU A 175 -7.41 -2.69 15.75
CA LEU A 175 -6.04 -2.68 15.25
C LEU A 175 -5.16 -1.73 16.07
N CYS A 176 -4.04 -2.23 16.54
CA CYS A 176 -3.07 -1.50 17.34
C CYS A 176 -1.85 -1.10 16.49
N LEU A 177 -1.45 0.17 16.54
CA LEU A 177 -0.25 0.65 15.87
C LEU A 177 0.99 -0.07 16.44
N SER A 178 1.78 -0.69 15.56
CA SER A 178 3.04 -1.36 15.93
C SER A 178 4.27 -0.58 15.48
N ARG A 179 4.19 0.11 14.34
CA ARG A 179 5.31 0.87 13.78
C ARG A 179 4.79 2.04 12.96
N ARG A 180 5.49 3.19 13.04
CA ARG A 180 5.20 4.38 12.26
C ARG A 180 6.50 5.01 11.73
N THR A 181 6.48 5.45 10.47
CA THR A 181 7.59 6.20 9.87
C THR A 181 7.06 7.44 9.16
N TRP A 182 7.46 8.60 9.62
CA TRP A 182 7.16 9.88 9.00
C TRP A 182 8.02 10.06 7.75
N ILE A 183 7.42 10.47 6.64
CA ILE A 183 8.13 10.70 5.38
C ILE A 183 8.24 12.20 5.13
N LYS A 184 9.47 12.66 5.10
CA LYS A 184 9.84 14.03 4.72
C LYS A 184 10.46 14.03 3.33
N THR A 185 10.06 14.97 2.50
CA THR A 185 10.69 15.15 1.18
C THR A 185 12.10 15.72 1.29
N LYS A 186 12.34 16.61 2.28
CA LYS A 186 13.62 17.25 2.61
C LYS A 186 13.77 17.38 4.13
N PRO A 187 15.01 17.60 4.66
CA PRO A 187 15.25 17.69 6.11
C PRO A 187 14.36 18.70 6.83
N ASP A 188 14.22 19.89 6.26
CA ASP A 188 13.46 21.01 6.86
C ASP A 188 11.97 21.02 6.50
N ALA A 189 11.50 20.07 5.68
CA ALA A 189 10.09 19.99 5.31
C ALA A 189 9.28 19.30 6.42
N ALA A 190 8.03 19.74 6.57
CA ALA A 190 7.07 18.96 7.36
C ALA A 190 6.79 17.61 6.68
N PRO A 191 6.54 16.54 7.46
CA PRO A 191 6.15 15.24 6.91
C PRO A 191 4.87 15.37 6.08
N LYS A 192 4.87 14.78 4.88
CA LYS A 192 3.70 14.78 3.98
C LYS A 192 3.00 13.44 3.91
N ARG A 193 3.70 12.37 4.25
CA ARG A 193 3.20 11.00 4.26
C ARG A 193 3.59 10.34 5.56
N VAL A 194 2.83 9.33 5.92
CA VAL A 194 3.15 8.45 7.03
C VAL A 194 2.95 7.00 6.59
N LEU A 195 3.95 6.18 6.85
CA LEU A 195 3.87 4.73 6.79
C LEU A 195 3.46 4.23 8.16
N MET A 196 2.47 3.37 8.23
CA MET A 196 1.98 2.79 9.48
C MET A 196 1.81 1.28 9.33
N GLU A 197 2.17 0.56 10.38
CA GLU A 197 1.91 -0.87 10.51
C GLU A 197 1.05 -1.10 11.74
N PHE A 198 0.03 -1.94 11.57
CA PHE A 198 -0.93 -2.29 12.60
C PHE A 198 -0.95 -3.80 12.83
N LYS A 199 -1.28 -4.21 14.05
CA LYS A 199 -1.48 -5.61 14.47
C LYS A 199 -2.75 -5.73 15.30
N LYS A 200 -3.30 -6.95 15.38
CA LYS A 200 -4.44 -7.23 16.27
C LYS A 200 -4.08 -7.20 17.75
N GLN A 201 -2.82 -7.39 18.07
CA GLN A 201 -2.33 -7.39 19.46
C GLN A 201 -1.51 -6.12 19.71
N PRO A 202 -1.59 -5.55 20.92
CA PRO A 202 -0.74 -4.43 21.30
C PRO A 202 0.75 -4.78 21.10
N ALA A 203 1.47 -3.92 20.41
CA ALA A 203 2.91 -4.01 20.24
C ALA A 203 3.53 -2.67 20.68
N GLY A 204 4.72 -2.70 21.24
CA GLY A 204 5.43 -1.46 21.57
C GLY A 204 5.67 -0.68 20.28
N GLY A 205 5.05 0.49 20.16
CA GLY A 205 5.11 1.30 18.94
C GLY A 205 6.52 1.82 18.67
N VAL A 206 7.07 1.52 17.48
CA VAL A 206 8.34 2.08 17.02
C VAL A 206 8.04 3.28 16.11
N GLU A 207 8.67 4.41 16.39
CA GLU A 207 8.50 5.63 15.61
C GLU A 207 9.82 6.08 14.99
N ASN A 208 9.80 6.33 13.68
CA ASN A 208 10.96 6.77 12.90
C ASN A 208 10.59 7.93 11.98
N CYS A 209 11.62 8.56 11.41
CA CYS A 209 11.48 9.57 10.38
C CYS A 209 12.43 9.22 9.22
N LEU A 210 11.91 9.23 8.00
CA LEU A 210 12.67 9.03 6.77
C LEU A 210 12.66 10.32 5.94
N VAL A 211 13.83 10.82 5.63
CA VAL A 211 14.03 11.93 4.69
C VAL A 211 14.34 11.33 3.31
N VAL A 212 13.62 11.75 2.26
CA VAL A 212 13.84 11.22 0.91
C VAL A 212 15.06 11.85 0.27
N GLU A 213 15.09 13.17 0.17
CA GLU A 213 16.21 13.93 -0.43
C GLU A 213 16.85 14.87 0.60
N LEU A 214 18.17 14.90 0.63
CA LEU A 214 18.94 15.92 1.37
C LEU A 214 19.00 17.23 0.58
N SER A 215 19.20 17.13 -0.73
CA SER A 215 19.12 18.22 -1.70
C SER A 215 18.69 17.65 -3.04
N ARG A 216 18.48 18.50 -4.06
CA ARG A 216 18.00 18.09 -5.37
C ARG A 216 18.86 16.97 -5.96
N HIS A 217 18.24 15.78 -6.16
CA HIS A 217 18.88 14.55 -6.67
C HIS A 217 19.97 13.94 -5.77
N ILE A 218 20.05 14.36 -4.52
CA ILE A 218 20.90 13.72 -3.51
C ILE A 218 19.97 13.10 -2.46
N TYR A 219 19.87 11.78 -2.48
CA TYR A 219 19.01 11.02 -1.57
C TYR A 219 19.69 10.77 -0.23
N SER A 220 18.92 10.59 0.83
CA SER A 220 19.45 10.21 2.13
C SER A 220 19.96 8.76 2.12
N GLU A 221 20.89 8.45 3.01
CA GLU A 221 21.43 7.09 3.16
C GLU A 221 20.33 6.10 3.54
N GLU A 222 19.40 6.51 4.40
CA GLU A 222 18.26 5.68 4.83
C GLU A 222 17.30 5.38 3.66
N TYR A 223 17.02 6.38 2.81
CA TYR A 223 16.20 6.17 1.63
C TYR A 223 16.88 5.27 0.61
N ILE A 224 18.18 5.47 0.37
CA ILE A 224 18.99 4.61 -0.49
C ILE A 224 18.98 3.18 0.07
N ALA A 225 19.26 3.00 1.36
CA ALA A 225 19.27 1.68 1.99
C ALA A 225 17.94 0.95 1.85
N LEU A 226 16.82 1.69 1.94
CA LEU A 226 15.47 1.15 1.80
C LEU A 226 15.14 0.73 0.35
N THR A 227 15.61 1.49 -0.65
CA THR A 227 15.12 1.39 -2.03
C THR A 227 16.15 0.90 -3.04
N LYS A 228 17.43 0.77 -2.65
CA LYS A 228 18.54 0.39 -3.53
C LYS A 228 18.34 -0.93 -4.29
N ASP A 229 17.62 -1.89 -3.71
CA ASP A 229 17.40 -3.19 -4.34
C ASP A 229 16.36 -3.13 -5.47
N PHE A 230 15.67 -2.01 -5.59
CA PHE A 230 14.64 -1.78 -6.60
C PHE A 230 15.07 -0.85 -7.71
N TYR A 231 15.55 0.36 -7.39
CA TYR A 231 15.87 1.36 -8.41
C TYR A 231 17.15 1.05 -9.19
N LEU A 232 17.14 1.31 -10.50
CA LEU A 232 18.28 1.05 -11.40
C LEU A 232 19.53 1.84 -11.03
N LYS A 233 19.34 3.04 -10.49
CA LYS A 233 20.43 3.98 -10.16
C LYS A 233 20.22 4.50 -8.74
N MET A 234 20.69 3.71 -7.79
CA MET A 234 20.86 4.06 -6.38
C MET A 234 22.02 3.27 -5.81
#